data_1a714a5a8b43283893115b9518d567a0
#
_entry.id   1a714a5a8b43283893115b9518d567a0
#
_cell.length_a   1.000
_cell.length_b   1.000
_cell.length_c   1.000
_cell.angle_alpha   90.00
_cell.angle_beta   90.00
_cell.angle_gamma   90.00
#
_symmetry.space_group_name_H-M   'P 1'
#
loop_
_entity.id
_entity.type
_entity.pdbx_description
1 polymer ?
#
loop_
_entity_poly.entity_id
_entity_poly.type
_entity_poly.pdbx_seq_one_letter_code
_entity_poly.pdbx_strand_id
1 'polypeptide(L)'
;MTLQNQLLLMFILFINSAYADTKPTKYLCRGDANYLYIIFDKEKNTVIAGDSKPHKYLKQTDFLYWHSTVSIQNVTLVRSFIFHKPTGKMSVKSDNLITSGEKMYFYECAINQ
;
A
#
# COMPACT_ATOMS: atom_id res chain seq x y z
N MET A 1 11.40 19.15 -42.03
CA MET A 1 10.10 18.53 -41.93
C MET A 1 10.11 17.27 -41.09
N THR A 2 11.10 16.42 -41.23
CA THR A 2 11.24 15.19 -40.44
C THR A 2 11.55 15.45 -38.97
N LEU A 3 12.20 16.56 -38.63
CA LEU A 3 12.54 16.89 -37.26
C LEU A 3 11.31 17.16 -36.38
N GLN A 4 10.31 17.84 -36.94
CA GLN A 4 9.08 18.15 -36.20
C GLN A 4 8.26 16.89 -35.89
N ASN A 5 8.22 15.95 -36.81
CA ASN A 5 7.50 14.69 -36.63
C ASN A 5 8.19 13.82 -35.57
N GLN A 6 9.54 13.81 -35.52
CA GLN A 6 10.29 13.07 -34.52
C GLN A 6 10.12 13.63 -33.13
N LEU A 7 10.07 14.94 -32.98
CA LEU A 7 9.83 15.60 -31.69
C LEU A 7 8.44 15.27 -31.17
N LEU A 8 7.43 15.26 -32.05
CA LEU A 8 6.06 14.91 -31.67
C LEU A 8 5.96 13.46 -31.20
N LEU A 9 6.61 12.55 -31.88
CA LEU A 9 6.64 11.13 -31.50
C LEU A 9 7.30 10.92 -30.15
N MET A 10 8.41 11.60 -29.88
CA MET A 10 9.08 11.51 -28.59
C MET A 10 8.22 12.05 -27.45
N PHE A 11 7.48 13.12 -27.69
CA PHE A 11 6.58 13.72 -26.72
C PHE A 11 5.43 12.77 -26.37
N ILE A 12 4.85 12.10 -27.35
CA ILE A 12 3.77 11.11 -27.14
C ILE A 12 4.27 9.92 -26.33
N LEU A 13 5.46 9.41 -26.64
CA LEU A 13 6.06 8.29 -25.88
C LEU A 13 6.32 8.67 -24.43
N PHE A 14 6.78 9.90 -24.19
CA PHE A 14 7.04 10.40 -22.85
C PHE A 14 5.75 10.48 -22.01
N ILE A 15 4.65 10.96 -22.63
CA ILE A 15 3.35 11.03 -21.94
C ILE A 15 2.84 9.64 -21.59
N ASN A 16 2.97 8.68 -22.50
CA ASN A 16 2.56 7.30 -22.23
C ASN A 16 3.34 6.67 -21.07
N SER A 17 4.65 6.91 -20.99
CA SER A 17 5.46 6.42 -19.87
C SER A 17 5.04 7.02 -18.55
N ALA A 18 4.81 8.35 -18.50
CA ALA A 18 4.36 9.04 -17.32
C ALA A 18 2.99 8.53 -16.85
N TYR A 19 2.09 8.25 -17.79
CA TYR A 19 0.75 7.74 -17.51
C TYR A 19 0.81 6.33 -16.92
N ALA A 20 1.73 5.48 -17.38
CA ALA A 20 1.89 4.12 -16.89
C ALA A 20 2.36 4.08 -15.43
N ASP A 21 3.12 5.11 -14.97
CA ASP A 21 3.68 5.16 -13.63
C ASP A 21 2.64 5.54 -12.56
N THR A 22 1.44 6.00 -12.93
CA THR A 22 0.42 6.43 -11.97
C THR A 22 -0.55 5.33 -11.59
N LYS A 23 -0.43 4.15 -12.18
CA LYS A 23 -1.35 3.03 -11.93
C LYS A 23 -1.16 2.49 -10.51
N PRO A 24 -2.26 2.25 -9.76
CA PRO A 24 -2.16 1.65 -8.42
C PRO A 24 -1.53 0.26 -8.46
N THR A 25 -0.80 -0.08 -7.41
CA THR A 25 -0.16 -1.38 -7.25
C THR A 25 -0.90 -2.21 -6.22
N LYS A 26 -1.33 -3.40 -6.61
CA LYS A 26 -2.06 -4.33 -5.75
C LYS A 26 -1.17 -5.48 -5.34
N TYR A 27 -1.19 -5.80 -4.06
CA TYR A 27 -0.50 -6.94 -3.48
C TYR A 27 -1.50 -7.88 -2.82
N LEU A 28 -1.21 -9.18 -2.92
CA LEU A 28 -1.85 -10.18 -2.08
C LEU A 28 -0.89 -10.55 -0.96
N CYS A 29 -1.31 -10.35 0.28
CA CYS A 29 -0.51 -10.62 1.47
C CYS A 29 -1.06 -11.86 2.17
N ARG A 30 -0.20 -12.84 2.40
CA ARG A 30 -0.57 -14.10 3.04
C ARG A 30 0.06 -14.19 4.41
N GLY A 31 -0.77 -14.43 5.42
CA GLY A 31 -0.35 -14.70 6.79
C GLY A 31 -0.55 -16.16 7.17
N ASP A 32 -0.38 -16.48 8.46
CA ASP A 32 -0.51 -17.85 8.93
C ASP A 32 -1.94 -18.39 8.84
N ALA A 33 -2.92 -17.54 9.14
CA ALA A 33 -4.32 -17.96 9.20
C ALA A 33 -5.23 -17.24 8.20
N ASN A 34 -4.76 -16.17 7.59
CA ASN A 34 -5.58 -15.34 6.72
C ASN A 34 -4.74 -14.68 5.63
N TYR A 35 -5.43 -14.04 4.73
CA TYR A 35 -4.81 -13.22 3.70
C TYR A 35 -5.56 -11.90 3.59
N LEU A 36 -4.90 -10.90 3.02
CA LEU A 36 -5.53 -9.63 2.71
C LEU A 36 -4.90 -9.01 1.47
N TYR A 37 -5.68 -8.18 0.80
CA TYR A 37 -5.19 -7.39 -0.32
C TYR A 37 -4.81 -6.00 0.17
N ILE A 38 -3.71 -5.46 -0.35
CA ILE A 38 -3.36 -4.06 -0.14
C ILE A 38 -3.17 -3.39 -1.49
N ILE A 39 -3.67 -2.17 -1.59
CA ILE A 39 -3.62 -1.39 -2.82
C ILE A 39 -2.97 -0.05 -2.51
N PHE A 40 -1.82 0.22 -3.15
CA PHE A 40 -1.11 1.47 -3.01
C PHE A 40 -1.43 2.38 -4.20
N ASP A 41 -1.85 3.60 -3.91
CA ASP A 41 -2.05 4.64 -4.90
C ASP A 41 -0.94 5.68 -4.72
N LYS A 42 0.05 5.63 -5.61
CA LYS A 42 1.22 6.52 -5.53
C LYS A 42 0.86 7.97 -5.80
N GLU A 43 -0.14 8.20 -6.63
CA GLU A 43 -0.56 9.56 -6.98
C GLU A 43 -1.16 10.27 -5.77
N LYS A 44 -1.96 9.55 -4.99
CA LYS A 44 -2.63 10.11 -3.81
C LYS A 44 -1.87 9.86 -2.51
N ASN A 45 -0.81 9.04 -2.54
CA ASN A 45 -0.08 8.58 -1.37
C ASN A 45 -0.99 7.92 -0.35
N THR A 46 -1.88 7.05 -0.84
CA THR A 46 -2.84 6.33 0.00
C THR A 46 -2.68 4.84 -0.16
N VAL A 47 -3.14 4.11 0.85
CA VAL A 47 -3.18 2.65 0.86
C VAL A 47 -4.54 2.19 1.38
N ILE A 48 -5.06 1.14 0.73
CA ILE A 48 -6.26 0.44 1.19
C ILE A 48 -5.80 -0.96 1.60
N ALA A 49 -6.04 -1.33 2.85
CA ALA A 49 -5.72 -2.66 3.37
C ALA A 49 -7.01 -3.40 3.69
N GLY A 50 -7.29 -4.48 2.94
CA GLY A 50 -8.53 -5.22 3.06
C GLY A 50 -9.73 -4.38 2.66
N ASP A 51 -10.76 -4.34 3.51
CA ASP A 51 -11.97 -3.56 3.28
C ASP A 51 -11.93 -2.19 3.95
N SER A 52 -10.75 -1.75 4.39
CA SER A 52 -10.62 -0.48 5.08
C SER A 52 -10.74 0.71 4.11
N LYS A 53 -10.91 1.89 4.68
CA LYS A 53 -10.87 3.14 3.92
C LYS A 53 -9.43 3.45 3.50
N PRO A 54 -9.23 4.29 2.48
CA PRO A 54 -7.88 4.75 2.14
C PRO A 54 -7.25 5.51 3.29
N HIS A 55 -5.99 5.19 3.57
CA HIS A 55 -5.18 5.87 4.59
C HIS A 55 -3.92 6.41 3.96
N LYS A 56 -3.45 7.55 4.46
CA LYS A 56 -2.17 8.08 4.03
C LYS A 56 -1.04 7.19 4.56
N TYR A 57 -0.04 6.94 3.74
CA TYR A 57 1.14 6.23 4.18
C TYR A 57 2.37 7.14 4.12
N LEU A 58 3.35 6.82 4.96
CA LEU A 58 4.66 7.46 4.96
C LEU A 58 5.66 6.51 4.34
N LYS A 59 6.53 7.04 3.49
CA LYS A 59 7.61 6.28 2.89
C LYS A 59 8.93 6.73 3.50
N GLN A 60 9.68 5.77 4.03
CA GLN A 60 11.01 6.03 4.57
C GLN A 60 11.95 4.93 4.09
N THR A 61 12.88 5.28 3.22
CA THR A 61 13.79 4.34 2.56
C THR A 61 13.00 3.27 1.79
N ASP A 62 13.05 2.02 2.23
CA ASP A 62 12.38 0.89 1.58
C ASP A 62 11.10 0.47 2.31
N PHE A 63 10.71 1.22 3.34
CA PHE A 63 9.55 0.88 4.16
C PHE A 63 8.40 1.84 3.90
N LEU A 64 7.18 1.30 3.96
CA LEU A 64 5.95 2.05 3.93
C LEU A 64 5.23 1.83 5.25
N TYR A 65 4.77 2.93 5.87
CA TYR A 65 4.15 2.91 7.18
C TYR A 65 2.76 3.53 7.12
N TRP A 66 1.79 2.90 7.74
CA TRP A 66 0.48 3.51 7.93
C TRP A 66 -0.20 2.88 9.15
N HIS A 67 -1.25 3.51 9.60
CA HIS A 67 -2.06 2.96 10.68
C HIS A 67 -3.53 3.23 10.40
N SER A 68 -4.38 2.42 11.00
CA SER A 68 -5.82 2.55 10.94
C SER A 68 -6.42 2.29 12.31
N THR A 69 -7.58 2.89 12.58
CA THR A 69 -8.32 2.69 13.81
C THR A 69 -9.67 2.08 13.48
N VAL A 70 -10.01 1.00 14.16
CA VAL A 70 -11.28 0.30 13.98
C VAL A 70 -11.97 0.23 15.33
N SER A 71 -13.24 0.66 15.38
CA SER A 71 -14.06 0.57 16.58
C SER A 71 -15.20 -0.40 16.34
N ILE A 72 -15.22 -1.50 17.10
CA ILE A 72 -16.24 -2.53 17.01
C ILE A 72 -16.74 -2.81 18.43
N GLN A 73 -18.02 -2.61 18.72
CA GLN A 73 -18.66 -2.99 19.98
C GLN A 73 -17.84 -2.60 21.21
N ASN A 74 -17.60 -1.37 21.47
CA ASN A 74 -16.82 -0.90 22.61
C ASN A 74 -15.35 -1.31 22.63
N VAL A 75 -14.85 -1.88 21.54
CA VAL A 75 -13.43 -2.21 21.37
C VAL A 75 -12.84 -1.28 20.33
N THR A 76 -11.75 -0.62 20.70
CA THR A 76 -11.00 0.23 19.74
C THR A 76 -9.65 -0.39 19.48
N LEU A 77 -9.43 -0.77 18.23
CA LEU A 77 -8.18 -1.36 17.76
C LEU A 77 -7.42 -0.37 16.92
N VAL A 78 -6.16 -0.15 17.24
CA VAL A 78 -5.23 0.60 16.39
C VAL A 78 -4.30 -0.40 15.74
N ARG A 79 -4.30 -0.41 14.41
CA ARG A 79 -3.42 -1.29 13.62
C ARG A 79 -2.32 -0.46 13.01
N SER A 80 -1.09 -0.89 13.23
CA SER A 80 0.10 -0.26 12.67
C SER A 80 0.74 -1.21 11.67
N PHE A 81 0.91 -0.75 10.43
CA PHE A 81 1.40 -1.55 9.33
C PHE A 81 2.81 -1.10 8.96
N ILE A 82 3.71 -2.05 8.79
CA ILE A 82 5.06 -1.82 8.30
C ILE A 82 5.29 -2.77 7.14
N PHE A 83 5.42 -2.21 5.95
CA PHE A 83 5.61 -2.96 4.71
C PHE A 83 7.00 -2.71 4.16
N HIS A 84 7.79 -3.78 4.00
CA HIS A 84 9.12 -3.71 3.41
C HIS A 84 9.01 -4.03 1.91
N LYS A 85 9.11 -2.99 1.10
CA LYS A 85 8.85 -3.10 -0.34
C LYS A 85 9.76 -4.09 -1.07
N PRO A 86 11.10 -4.11 -0.84
CA PRO A 86 11.97 -5.03 -1.56
C PRO A 86 11.68 -6.51 -1.33
N THR A 87 11.28 -6.89 -0.11
CA THR A 87 11.03 -8.30 0.22
C THR A 87 9.57 -8.69 0.18
N GLY A 88 8.65 -7.70 0.22
CA GLY A 88 7.23 -7.95 0.34
C GLY A 88 6.80 -8.39 1.74
N LYS A 89 7.68 -8.36 2.72
CA LYS A 89 7.34 -8.73 4.09
C LYS A 89 6.61 -7.58 4.78
N MET A 90 5.54 -7.91 5.50
CA MET A 90 4.74 -6.94 6.21
C MET A 90 4.46 -7.42 7.62
N SER A 91 4.57 -6.54 8.60
CA SER A 91 4.13 -6.78 9.96
C SER A 91 2.96 -5.85 10.29
N VAL A 92 2.01 -6.38 11.07
CA VAL A 92 0.85 -5.64 11.53
C VAL A 92 0.77 -5.80 13.03
N LYS A 93 0.83 -4.68 13.75
CA LYS A 93 0.65 -4.63 15.18
C LYS A 93 -0.76 -4.14 15.48
N SER A 94 -1.53 -4.93 16.21
CA SER A 94 -2.89 -4.57 16.60
C SER A 94 -2.93 -4.31 18.10
N ASP A 95 -3.20 -3.07 18.48
CA ASP A 95 -3.31 -2.64 19.87
C ASP A 95 -4.76 -2.42 20.23
N ASN A 96 -5.20 -3.05 21.32
CA ASN A 96 -6.51 -2.82 21.89
C ASN A 96 -6.40 -1.74 22.94
N LEU A 97 -6.94 -0.55 22.66
CA LEU A 97 -6.80 0.62 23.56
C LEU A 97 -7.57 0.48 24.87
N ILE A 98 -8.55 -0.43 24.94
CA ILE A 98 -9.39 -0.61 26.14
C ILE A 98 -8.76 -1.63 27.08
N THR A 99 -8.28 -2.76 26.55
CA THR A 99 -7.72 -3.82 27.38
C THR A 99 -6.19 -3.81 27.43
N SER A 100 -5.54 -2.92 26.71
CA SER A 100 -4.08 -2.85 26.56
C SER A 100 -3.47 -4.13 25.96
N GLY A 101 -4.29 -4.94 25.30
CA GLY A 101 -3.81 -6.14 24.59
C GLY A 101 -3.11 -5.77 23.29
N GLU A 102 -2.08 -6.55 22.96
CA GLU A 102 -1.28 -6.34 21.76
C GLU A 102 -1.12 -7.66 21.03
N LYS A 103 -1.29 -7.64 19.69
CA LYS A 103 -1.06 -8.79 18.84
C LYS A 103 -0.24 -8.40 17.63
N MET A 104 0.67 -9.29 17.22
CA MET A 104 1.48 -9.12 16.01
C MET A 104 1.10 -10.14 14.97
N TYR A 105 0.99 -9.69 13.73
CA TYR A 105 0.71 -10.55 12.57
C TYR A 105 1.80 -10.32 11.54
N PHE A 106 2.21 -11.39 10.87
CA PHE A 106 3.23 -11.33 9.82
C PHE A 106 2.67 -11.84 8.52
N TYR A 107 2.98 -11.14 7.44
CA TYR A 107 2.49 -11.45 6.10
C TYR A 107 3.64 -11.43 5.10
N GLU A 108 3.49 -12.22 4.06
CA GLU A 108 4.31 -12.15 2.87
C GLU A 108 3.44 -11.71 1.70
N CYS A 109 3.85 -10.62 1.05
CA CYS A 109 3.06 -9.96 0.02
C CYS A 109 3.72 -10.11 -1.34
N ALA A 110 2.92 -10.39 -2.35
CA ALA A 110 3.35 -10.47 -3.74
C ALA A 110 2.42 -9.63 -4.61
N ILE A 111 2.97 -9.07 -5.69
CA ILE A 111 2.18 -8.28 -6.63
C ILE A 111 1.12 -9.18 -7.25
N ASN A 112 -0.11 -8.68 -7.28
CA ASN A 112 -1.28 -9.40 -7.78
C ASN A 112 -2.12 -8.46 -8.65
N GLN A 113 -1.65 -8.28 -9.88
CA GLN A 113 -2.34 -7.42 -10.86
C GLN A 113 -2.86 -8.20 -12.04
#